data_e1161e3d957437ac88945c8cc98ec023
#
_entry.id   e1161e3d957437ac88945c8cc98ec023
#
_cell.length_a   1.000
_cell.length_b   1.000
_cell.length_c   1.000
_cell.angle_alpha   90.00
_cell.angle_beta   90.00
_cell.angle_gamma   90.00
#
_symmetry.space_group_name_H-M   'P 1'
#
loop_
_entity.id
_entity.type
_entity.pdbx_description
1 polymer ?
#
loop_
_entity_poly.entity_id
_entity_poly.type
_entity_poly.pdbx_seq_one_letter_code
_entity_poly.pdbx_strand_id
1 'polypeptide(L)'
;DEPSSCMELVNFVIGLGYPIVAAGKGKNNPLNIDATPDQYMVEAKRRNMNPRMLVEFVDGSKTMVEMAAISNATGLVPDCPGMHGPAATLEQLESVLCPAADGGVLSRKGVVDYSIGKGVAPGVFVVAEMAHPRVRERMHDLKLGKGPYYTFYRPYHLTSLEVPLSCARAVLYGTADMQPLPHPSSEVCAVAKKDLRPGDTLDSIGEYAYRAWIMTYEGAAAAQAIPCGLLENGKVTKSIRKGELITYSNATVDQDSRIVALRKRQDDLLAGNG
;
A
#
# COMPACT_ATOMS: atom_id res chain seq x y z
N ASP A 1 9.80 9.57 -2.24
CA ASP A 1 8.79 9.65 -1.19
C ASP A 1 8.67 8.30 -0.46
N GLU A 2 7.59 8.03 0.25
CA GLU A 2 7.47 6.85 1.13
C GLU A 2 7.86 5.52 0.48
N PRO A 3 7.34 5.15 -0.72
CA PRO A 3 7.74 3.89 -1.34
C PRO A 3 9.24 3.79 -1.63
N SER A 4 9.85 4.85 -2.19
CA SER A 4 11.29 4.87 -2.47
C SER A 4 12.13 4.80 -1.19
N SER A 5 11.69 5.46 -0.11
CA SER A 5 12.34 5.39 1.19
C SER A 5 12.30 3.99 1.80
N CYS A 6 11.19 3.26 1.59
CA CYS A 6 11.07 1.85 1.98
C CYS A 6 12.02 0.97 1.15
N MET A 7 12.16 1.25 -0.15
CA MET A 7 13.08 0.51 -1.03
C MET A 7 14.54 0.60 -0.60
N GLU A 8 14.98 1.70 0.04
CA GLU A 8 16.32 1.79 0.60
C GLU A 8 16.55 0.71 1.68
N LEU A 9 15.58 0.50 2.58
CA LEU A 9 15.64 -0.57 3.60
C LEU A 9 15.51 -1.96 2.98
N VAL A 10 14.60 -2.12 2.01
CA VAL A 10 14.43 -3.39 1.28
C VAL A 10 15.74 -3.80 0.61
N ASN A 11 16.37 -2.89 -0.14
CA ASN A 11 17.64 -3.15 -0.82
C ASN A 11 18.77 -3.45 0.17
N PHE A 12 18.81 -2.75 1.31
CA PHE A 12 19.77 -3.02 2.37
C PHE A 12 19.63 -4.45 2.92
N VAL A 13 18.41 -4.87 3.28
CA VAL A 13 18.14 -6.20 3.85
C VAL A 13 18.43 -7.31 2.84
N ILE A 14 17.99 -7.13 1.58
CA ILE A 14 18.29 -8.07 0.48
C ILE A 14 19.80 -8.15 0.24
N GLY A 15 20.50 -7.01 0.24
CA GLY A 15 21.95 -6.94 0.07
C GLY A 15 22.72 -7.67 1.18
N LEU A 16 22.15 -7.77 2.38
CA LEU A 16 22.68 -8.58 3.47
C LEU A 16 22.35 -10.08 3.32
N GLY A 17 21.50 -10.46 2.37
CA GLY A 17 21.09 -11.85 2.13
C GLY A 17 20.01 -12.38 3.07
N TYR A 18 19.24 -11.51 3.74
CA TYR A 18 18.19 -11.94 4.66
C TYR A 18 16.80 -11.86 4.02
N PRO A 19 15.90 -12.82 4.32
CA PRO A 19 14.53 -12.77 3.84
C PRO A 19 13.74 -11.67 4.55
N ILE A 20 12.92 -10.95 3.76
CA ILE A 20 11.97 -9.97 4.26
C ILE A 20 10.71 -10.70 4.70
N VAL A 21 10.26 -10.39 5.91
CA VAL A 21 9.01 -10.88 6.49
C VAL A 21 7.88 -9.92 6.16
N ALA A 22 8.08 -8.62 6.46
CA ALA A 22 7.15 -7.57 6.14
C ALA A 22 7.90 -6.28 5.75
N ALA A 23 7.36 -5.49 4.83
CA ALA A 23 7.85 -4.16 4.50
C ALA A 23 6.67 -3.18 4.45
N GLY A 24 6.90 -1.93 4.86
CA GLY A 24 5.83 -0.97 4.85
C GLY A 24 6.10 0.34 5.58
N LYS A 25 5.02 0.96 6.07
CA LYS A 25 5.04 2.31 6.61
C LYS A 25 4.21 2.49 7.88
N GLY A 26 4.50 3.56 8.61
CA GLY A 26 3.60 4.09 9.64
C GLY A 26 2.54 5.00 9.04
N LYS A 27 1.31 4.91 9.54
CA LYS A 27 0.20 5.78 9.15
C LYS A 27 -0.03 6.85 10.22
N ASN A 28 0.19 8.13 9.85
CA ASN A 28 0.08 9.28 10.77
C ASN A 28 -1.35 9.61 11.20
N ASN A 29 -2.28 9.59 10.22
CA ASN A 29 -3.64 10.01 10.48
C ASN A 29 -4.45 8.84 11.04
N PRO A 30 -5.35 9.06 12.02
CA PRO A 30 -6.32 8.07 12.44
C PRO A 30 -7.08 7.51 11.22
N LEU A 31 -7.35 6.22 11.24
CA LEU A 31 -8.11 5.59 10.16
C LEU A 31 -9.59 5.90 10.33
N ASN A 32 -10.18 6.56 9.34
CA ASN A 32 -11.61 6.79 9.20
C ASN A 32 -12.05 6.34 7.80
N ILE A 33 -12.45 5.09 7.69
CA ILE A 33 -12.81 4.45 6.41
C ILE A 33 -14.04 5.05 5.73
N ASP A 34 -14.83 5.82 6.48
CA ASP A 34 -16.07 6.46 6.03
C ASP A 34 -15.90 7.97 5.79
N ALA A 35 -14.67 8.46 5.83
CA ALA A 35 -14.36 9.87 5.65
C ALA A 35 -14.90 10.42 4.32
N THR A 36 -15.48 11.61 4.37
CA THR A 36 -15.96 12.36 3.20
C THR A 36 -15.37 13.78 3.19
N PRO A 37 -15.24 14.43 2.03
CA PRO A 37 -14.68 15.79 1.94
C PRO A 37 -15.38 16.80 2.85
N ASP A 38 -16.70 16.74 2.99
CA ASP A 38 -17.48 17.67 3.81
C ASP A 38 -17.08 17.58 5.30
N GLN A 39 -16.85 16.37 5.80
CA GLN A 39 -16.45 16.15 7.20
C GLN A 39 -15.06 16.73 7.50
N TYR A 40 -14.20 16.81 6.50
CA TYR A 40 -12.81 17.26 6.64
C TYR A 40 -12.52 18.65 6.07
N MET A 41 -13.53 19.38 5.62
CA MET A 41 -13.38 20.70 5.00
C MET A 41 -12.69 21.72 5.92
N VAL A 42 -13.10 21.79 7.20
CA VAL A 42 -12.52 22.72 8.16
C VAL A 42 -11.06 22.38 8.47
N GLU A 43 -10.77 21.09 8.65
CA GLU A 43 -9.41 20.62 8.92
C GLU A 43 -8.48 20.81 7.71
N ALA A 44 -8.98 20.52 6.53
CA ALA A 44 -8.25 20.73 5.27
C ALA A 44 -7.89 22.22 5.07
N LYS A 45 -8.86 23.11 5.30
CA LYS A 45 -8.63 24.56 5.24
C LYS A 45 -7.55 25.01 6.26
N ARG A 46 -7.60 24.49 7.49
CA ARG A 46 -6.60 24.77 8.52
C ARG A 46 -5.19 24.33 8.11
N ARG A 47 -5.08 23.21 7.39
CA ARG A 47 -3.81 22.65 6.90
C ARG A 47 -3.41 23.17 5.51
N ASN A 48 -4.15 24.09 4.92
CA ASN A 48 -3.97 24.54 3.54
C ASN A 48 -3.93 23.38 2.52
N MET A 49 -4.85 22.44 2.67
CA MET A 49 -4.98 21.24 1.86
C MET A 49 -6.33 21.17 1.15
N ASN A 50 -6.39 20.41 0.07
CA ASN A 50 -7.65 20.02 -0.55
C ASN A 50 -8.37 19.01 0.36
N PRO A 51 -9.68 19.17 0.67
CA PRO A 51 -10.44 18.23 1.50
C PRO A 51 -10.41 16.80 0.99
N ARG A 52 -10.52 16.59 -0.32
CA ARG A 52 -10.42 15.28 -0.96
C ARG A 52 -9.07 14.62 -0.67
N MET A 53 -7.95 15.36 -0.84
CA MET A 53 -6.61 14.85 -0.53
C MET A 53 -6.48 14.46 0.95
N LEU A 54 -7.08 15.25 1.87
CA LEU A 54 -7.06 14.89 3.28
C LEU A 54 -7.86 13.61 3.56
N VAL A 55 -8.98 13.40 2.85
CA VAL A 55 -9.77 12.17 2.95
C VAL A 55 -8.96 10.96 2.48
N GLU A 56 -8.19 11.06 1.39
CA GLU A 56 -7.31 9.98 0.91
C GLU A 56 -6.31 9.54 2.00
N PHE A 57 -5.83 10.47 2.83
CA PHE A 57 -4.96 10.15 3.96
C PHE A 57 -5.69 9.45 5.10
N VAL A 58 -6.92 9.85 5.43
CA VAL A 58 -7.62 9.33 6.60
C VAL A 58 -8.42 8.07 6.31
N ASP A 59 -8.95 7.88 5.09
CA ASP A 59 -9.68 6.66 4.72
C ASP A 59 -8.79 5.47 4.35
N GLY A 60 -7.47 5.69 4.30
CA GLY A 60 -6.46 4.69 3.99
C GLY A 60 -6.16 4.52 2.51
N SER A 61 -6.85 5.21 1.60
CA SER A 61 -6.65 5.05 0.15
C SER A 61 -5.21 5.31 -0.28
N LYS A 62 -4.60 6.41 0.19
CA LYS A 62 -3.18 6.69 -0.10
C LYS A 62 -2.27 5.55 0.36
N THR A 63 -2.51 5.00 1.54
CA THR A 63 -1.72 3.87 2.08
C THR A 63 -1.82 2.64 1.17
N MET A 64 -3.01 2.31 0.65
CA MET A 64 -3.18 1.18 -0.27
C MET A 64 -2.36 1.36 -1.55
N VAL A 65 -2.37 2.58 -2.13
CA VAL A 65 -1.58 2.91 -3.33
C VAL A 65 -0.08 2.82 -3.06
N GLU A 66 0.40 3.34 -1.95
CA GLU A 66 1.82 3.31 -1.58
C GLU A 66 2.32 1.88 -1.33
N MET A 67 1.54 1.05 -0.65
CA MET A 67 1.89 -0.35 -0.42
C MET A 67 1.86 -1.17 -1.72
N ALA A 68 0.95 -0.88 -2.64
CA ALA A 68 0.94 -1.50 -3.96
C ALA A 68 2.19 -1.12 -4.79
N ALA A 69 2.68 0.12 -4.67
CA ALA A 69 3.91 0.52 -5.33
C ALA A 69 5.12 -0.30 -4.82
N ILE A 70 5.25 -0.49 -3.50
CA ILE A 70 6.28 -1.34 -2.90
C ILE A 70 6.09 -2.80 -3.33
N SER A 71 4.86 -3.31 -3.28
CA SER A 71 4.52 -4.67 -3.69
C SER A 71 4.96 -4.94 -5.13
N ASN A 72 4.59 -4.07 -6.05
CA ASN A 72 4.90 -4.23 -7.48
C ASN A 72 6.39 -4.03 -7.82
N ALA A 73 7.16 -3.41 -6.93
CA ALA A 73 8.60 -3.27 -7.08
C ALA A 73 9.41 -4.42 -6.45
N THR A 74 8.80 -5.19 -5.53
CA THR A 74 9.54 -6.16 -4.70
C THR A 74 9.04 -7.60 -4.83
N GLY A 75 7.80 -7.80 -5.26
CA GLY A 75 7.13 -9.11 -5.21
C GLY A 75 6.54 -9.45 -3.83
N LEU A 76 6.71 -8.59 -2.83
CA LEU A 76 5.99 -8.73 -1.56
C LEU A 76 4.50 -8.46 -1.79
N VAL A 77 3.61 -9.24 -1.19
CA VAL A 77 2.17 -9.14 -1.44
C VAL A 77 1.39 -8.73 -0.18
N PRO A 78 0.20 -8.13 -0.27
CA PRO A 78 -0.67 -8.00 0.90
C PRO A 78 -1.06 -9.40 1.39
N ASP A 79 -0.94 -9.63 2.72
CA ASP A 79 -1.26 -10.92 3.33
C ASP A 79 -2.78 -11.24 3.26
N CYS A 80 -3.58 -10.21 3.37
CA CYS A 80 -5.03 -10.25 3.18
C CYS A 80 -5.48 -9.00 2.41
N PRO A 81 -6.67 -9.01 1.78
CA PRO A 81 -7.23 -7.82 1.15
C PRO A 81 -7.32 -6.64 2.13
N GLY A 82 -6.71 -5.51 1.75
CA GLY A 82 -6.65 -4.29 2.58
C GLY A 82 -5.55 -4.30 3.64
N MET A 83 -4.78 -5.37 3.76
CA MET A 83 -3.72 -5.57 4.76
C MET A 83 -4.26 -5.62 6.20
N HIS A 84 -3.40 -5.90 7.19
CA HIS A 84 -3.82 -5.98 8.59
C HIS A 84 -3.89 -4.61 9.26
N GLY A 85 -2.93 -3.73 8.98
CA GLY A 85 -2.85 -2.40 9.59
C GLY A 85 -2.84 -2.41 11.11
N PRO A 86 -2.00 -3.22 11.79
CA PRO A 86 -2.04 -3.37 13.23
C PRO A 86 -1.67 -2.07 13.96
N ALA A 87 -2.18 -1.89 15.16
CA ALA A 87 -1.80 -0.81 16.08
C ALA A 87 -0.47 -1.12 16.82
N ALA A 88 0.50 -1.72 16.12
CA ALA A 88 1.81 -2.05 16.67
C ALA A 88 2.68 -0.79 16.78
N THR A 89 3.28 -0.57 17.96
CA THR A 89 4.29 0.48 18.13
C THR A 89 5.59 0.08 17.43
N LEU A 90 6.53 1.01 17.31
CA LEU A 90 7.82 0.72 16.67
C LEU A 90 8.53 -0.48 17.35
N GLU A 91 8.49 -0.55 18.68
CA GLU A 91 9.12 -1.60 19.49
C GLU A 91 8.38 -2.95 19.38
N GLN A 92 7.15 -2.96 18.85
CA GLN A 92 6.32 -4.15 18.70
C GLN A 92 6.27 -4.68 17.27
N LEU A 93 6.76 -3.91 16.27
CA LEU A 93 6.61 -4.28 14.86
C LEU A 93 7.10 -5.70 14.57
N GLU A 94 8.27 -6.07 15.04
CA GLU A 94 8.88 -7.40 14.77
C GLU A 94 8.13 -8.56 15.45
N SER A 95 7.42 -8.29 16.55
CA SER A 95 6.62 -9.30 17.24
C SER A 95 5.19 -9.40 16.74
N VAL A 96 4.68 -8.35 16.10
CA VAL A 96 3.31 -8.32 15.55
C VAL A 96 3.32 -8.67 14.07
N LEU A 97 4.24 -8.09 13.28
CA LEU A 97 4.38 -8.38 11.85
C LEU A 97 5.33 -9.56 11.61
N CYS A 98 5.08 -10.67 12.28
CA CYS A 98 5.71 -11.97 12.05
C CYS A 98 4.62 -13.04 11.86
N PRO A 99 4.98 -14.27 11.44
CA PRO A 99 4.01 -15.34 11.25
C PRO A 99 3.18 -15.63 12.49
N ALA A 100 1.90 -15.98 12.31
CA ALA A 100 0.99 -16.35 13.40
C ALA A 100 1.51 -17.56 14.21
N ALA A 101 2.23 -18.46 13.59
CA ALA A 101 2.88 -19.58 14.28
C ALA A 101 3.94 -19.12 15.31
N ASP A 102 4.49 -17.91 15.13
CA ASP A 102 5.48 -17.29 16.02
C ASP A 102 4.86 -16.20 16.91
N GLY A 103 3.55 -16.11 16.93
CA GLY A 103 2.80 -15.18 17.79
C GLY A 103 2.39 -13.85 17.13
N GLY A 104 2.68 -13.65 15.85
CA GLY A 104 2.28 -12.46 15.09
C GLY A 104 0.90 -12.59 14.41
N VAL A 105 0.67 -11.73 13.42
CA VAL A 105 -0.62 -11.66 12.69
C VAL A 105 -0.55 -12.22 11.27
N LEU A 106 0.65 -12.48 10.74
CA LEU A 106 0.81 -12.81 9.32
C LEU A 106 0.55 -14.30 9.06
N SER A 107 -0.15 -14.59 7.97
CA SER A 107 -0.33 -15.98 7.49
C SER A 107 0.92 -16.50 6.76
N ARG A 108 1.77 -15.59 6.27
CA ARG A 108 2.98 -15.87 5.48
C ARG A 108 4.05 -14.80 5.69
N LYS A 109 5.27 -15.09 5.26
CA LYS A 109 6.36 -14.11 5.11
C LYS A 109 6.33 -13.50 3.69
N GLY A 110 7.01 -12.37 3.52
CA GLY A 110 7.11 -11.71 2.22
C GLY A 110 5.88 -10.84 1.92
N VAL A 111 5.49 -10.02 2.87
CA VAL A 111 4.27 -9.19 2.75
C VAL A 111 4.55 -7.69 2.78
N VAL A 112 3.61 -6.91 2.24
CA VAL A 112 3.49 -5.47 2.50
C VAL A 112 2.40 -5.24 3.53
N ASP A 113 2.65 -4.32 4.49
CA ASP A 113 1.65 -3.92 5.48
C ASP A 113 1.96 -2.50 6.01
N TYR A 114 1.05 -1.95 6.79
CA TYR A 114 1.25 -0.66 7.45
C TYR A 114 0.95 -0.78 8.96
N SER A 115 1.44 0.15 9.76
CA SER A 115 1.07 0.24 11.17
C SER A 115 0.45 1.59 11.51
N ILE A 116 -0.59 1.57 12.35
CA ILE A 116 -1.19 2.76 12.96
C ILE A 116 -0.68 3.00 14.38
N GLY A 117 0.33 2.26 14.82
CA GLY A 117 0.90 2.34 16.15
C GLY A 117 1.80 3.56 16.36
N LYS A 118 1.97 3.91 17.63
CA LYS A 118 2.80 5.05 18.03
C LYS A 118 4.27 4.85 17.64
N GLY A 119 4.90 5.91 17.16
CA GLY A 119 6.33 5.94 16.87
C GLY A 119 6.73 5.40 15.50
N VAL A 120 5.80 4.79 14.75
CA VAL A 120 6.10 4.25 13.41
C VAL A 120 5.98 5.33 12.33
N ALA A 121 4.95 6.17 12.40
CA ALA A 121 4.78 7.27 11.45
C ALA A 121 5.60 8.52 11.88
N PRO A 122 6.17 9.28 10.94
CA PRO A 122 6.06 9.21 9.48
C PRO A 122 7.14 8.33 8.81
N GLY A 123 7.54 7.25 9.42
CA GLY A 123 8.62 6.41 8.96
C GLY A 123 8.17 5.22 8.10
N VAL A 124 9.18 4.54 7.57
CA VAL A 124 9.06 3.28 6.83
C VAL A 124 9.86 2.20 7.52
N PHE A 125 9.46 0.94 7.36
CA PHE A 125 10.10 -0.18 8.04
C PHE A 125 10.24 -1.41 7.15
N VAL A 126 11.18 -2.28 7.53
CA VAL A 126 11.32 -3.65 7.03
C VAL A 126 11.54 -4.55 8.23
N VAL A 127 10.73 -5.59 8.36
CA VAL A 127 10.96 -6.69 9.30
C VAL A 127 11.66 -7.81 8.55
N ALA A 128 12.87 -8.18 9.00
CA ALA A 128 13.70 -9.22 8.41
C ALA A 128 13.86 -10.39 9.36
N GLU A 129 14.01 -11.59 8.80
CA GLU A 129 14.34 -12.80 9.58
C GLU A 129 15.84 -13.06 9.55
N MET A 130 16.47 -13.10 10.74
CA MET A 130 17.88 -13.41 10.92
C MET A 130 18.01 -14.55 11.93
N ALA A 131 17.76 -15.78 11.46
CA ALA A 131 17.63 -16.95 12.33
C ALA A 131 18.98 -17.54 12.80
N HIS A 132 20.10 -17.24 12.12
CA HIS A 132 21.40 -17.84 12.44
C HIS A 132 21.85 -17.47 13.86
N PRO A 133 22.24 -18.43 14.74
CA PRO A 133 22.55 -18.18 16.15
C PRO A 133 23.61 -17.10 16.39
N ARG A 134 24.69 -17.09 15.60
CA ARG A 134 25.74 -16.07 15.72
C ARG A 134 25.30 -14.67 15.34
N VAL A 135 24.36 -14.55 14.38
CA VAL A 135 23.76 -13.26 14.01
C VAL A 135 22.86 -12.79 15.14
N ARG A 136 22.03 -13.67 15.69
CA ARG A 136 21.17 -13.34 16.84
C ARG A 136 21.96 -12.89 18.06
N GLU A 137 23.09 -13.58 18.37
CA GLU A 137 24.03 -13.20 19.44
C GLU A 137 24.53 -11.76 19.21
N ARG A 138 24.98 -11.44 17.97
CA ARG A 138 25.46 -10.11 17.61
C ARG A 138 24.35 -9.03 17.70
N MET A 139 23.16 -9.34 17.22
CA MET A 139 22.02 -8.42 17.30
C MET A 139 21.61 -8.16 18.76
N HIS A 140 21.69 -9.18 19.61
CA HIS A 140 21.46 -9.04 21.05
C HIS A 140 22.52 -8.14 21.72
N ASP A 141 23.81 -8.33 21.42
CA ASP A 141 24.91 -7.49 21.91
C ASP A 141 24.70 -6.01 21.54
N LEU A 142 24.18 -5.77 20.33
CA LEU A 142 23.82 -4.44 19.83
C LEU A 142 22.50 -3.89 20.39
N LYS A 143 21.83 -4.63 21.29
CA LYS A 143 20.53 -4.28 21.90
C LYS A 143 19.39 -4.11 20.88
N LEU A 144 19.45 -4.85 19.78
CA LEU A 144 18.47 -4.83 18.70
C LEU A 144 17.39 -5.92 18.82
N GLY A 145 17.26 -6.55 19.99
CA GLY A 145 16.25 -7.58 20.25
C GLY A 145 16.83 -9.00 20.37
N LYS A 146 15.94 -9.98 20.58
CA LYS A 146 16.29 -11.40 20.75
C LYS A 146 16.18 -12.20 19.47
N GLY A 147 15.52 -11.64 18.45
CA GLY A 147 15.22 -12.31 17.19
C GLY A 147 14.29 -13.54 17.32
N PRO A 148 14.03 -14.24 16.23
CA PRO A 148 14.73 -14.17 14.95
C PRO A 148 14.30 -13.01 14.04
N TYR A 149 13.28 -12.26 14.39
CA TYR A 149 12.76 -11.13 13.62
C TYR A 149 13.35 -9.83 14.14
N TYR A 150 13.70 -8.93 13.20
CA TYR A 150 14.31 -7.63 13.53
C TYR A 150 13.75 -6.56 12.64
N THR A 151 13.42 -5.39 13.22
CA THR A 151 12.92 -4.23 12.52
C THR A 151 14.06 -3.31 12.10
N PHE A 152 14.15 -3.05 10.81
CA PHE A 152 14.92 -1.94 10.24
C PHE A 152 13.95 -0.78 9.98
N TYR A 153 14.32 0.42 10.44
CA TYR A 153 13.40 1.55 10.47
C TYR A 153 14.08 2.83 10.03
N ARG A 154 13.42 3.56 9.15
CA ARG A 154 13.76 4.92 8.80
C ARG A 154 12.66 5.84 9.33
N PRO A 155 12.96 6.80 10.26
CA PRO A 155 11.94 7.54 11.01
C PRO A 155 11.19 8.61 10.20
N TYR A 156 11.55 8.82 8.96
CA TYR A 156 10.94 9.83 8.08
C TYR A 156 11.08 9.47 6.61
N HIS A 157 10.23 10.08 5.82
CA HIS A 157 10.40 10.29 4.39
C HIS A 157 10.21 11.80 4.14
N LEU A 158 11.03 12.39 3.30
CA LEU A 158 11.05 13.84 3.11
C LEU A 158 10.40 14.20 1.78
N THR A 159 9.05 14.19 1.78
CA THR A 159 8.22 14.53 0.61
C THR A 159 8.75 15.79 -0.08
N SER A 160 8.92 15.72 -1.39
CA SER A 160 9.48 16.76 -2.26
C SER A 160 10.98 17.01 -2.06
N LEU A 161 11.52 16.95 -0.85
CA LEU A 161 12.93 17.22 -0.56
C LEU A 161 13.87 16.13 -1.07
N GLU A 162 13.37 14.90 -1.24
CA GLU A 162 14.14 13.76 -1.77
C GLU A 162 14.07 13.64 -3.30
N VAL A 163 13.20 14.39 -3.97
CA VAL A 163 13.09 14.37 -5.45
C VAL A 163 14.44 14.67 -6.15
N PRO A 164 15.24 15.66 -5.70
CA PRO A 164 16.56 15.89 -6.30
C PRO A 164 17.50 14.69 -6.22
N LEU A 165 17.40 13.84 -5.17
CA LEU A 165 18.20 12.61 -5.07
C LEU A 165 17.82 11.61 -6.15
N SER A 166 16.53 11.41 -6.41
CA SER A 166 16.04 10.52 -7.48
C SER A 166 16.54 11.00 -8.84
N CYS A 167 16.45 12.31 -9.11
CA CYS A 167 16.98 12.92 -10.34
C CYS A 167 18.49 12.72 -10.47
N ALA A 168 19.24 12.96 -9.39
CA ALA A 168 20.69 12.80 -9.38
C ALA A 168 21.11 11.34 -9.60
N ARG A 169 20.45 10.38 -8.95
CA ARG A 169 20.69 8.95 -9.15
C ARG A 169 20.45 8.53 -10.60
N ALA A 170 19.35 8.98 -11.19
CA ALA A 170 19.05 8.70 -12.59
C ALA A 170 20.11 9.25 -13.54
N VAL A 171 20.57 10.50 -13.34
CA VAL A 171 21.55 11.17 -14.23
C VAL A 171 22.98 10.69 -13.99
N LEU A 172 23.41 10.55 -12.74
CA LEU A 172 24.80 10.25 -12.39
C LEU A 172 25.12 8.75 -12.44
N TYR A 173 24.15 7.92 -12.08
CA TYR A 173 24.35 6.48 -11.93
C TYR A 173 23.51 5.63 -12.89
N GLY A 174 22.57 6.23 -13.63
CA GLY A 174 21.67 5.50 -14.52
C GLY A 174 20.73 4.56 -13.77
N THR A 175 20.42 4.84 -12.49
CA THR A 175 19.62 3.96 -11.63
C THR A 175 18.31 4.63 -11.25
N ALA A 176 17.25 3.83 -11.09
CA ALA A 176 15.98 4.23 -10.53
C ALA A 176 15.91 3.84 -9.05
N ASP A 177 15.28 4.68 -8.22
CA ASP A 177 15.06 4.36 -6.81
C ASP A 177 14.08 3.20 -6.64
N MET A 178 13.15 3.06 -7.56
CA MET A 178 12.15 2.01 -7.59
C MET A 178 11.76 1.69 -9.04
N GLN A 179 11.66 0.42 -9.37
CA GLN A 179 11.17 -0.07 -10.66
C GLN A 179 10.13 -1.16 -10.42
N PRO A 180 9.00 -1.16 -11.13
CA PRO A 180 8.06 -2.28 -11.05
C PRO A 180 8.68 -3.54 -11.67
N LEU A 181 8.28 -4.70 -11.13
CA LEU A 181 8.58 -5.99 -11.73
C LEU A 181 7.84 -6.16 -13.07
N PRO A 182 8.28 -7.08 -13.95
CA PRO A 182 7.62 -7.35 -15.24
C PRO A 182 6.14 -7.72 -15.10
N HIS A 183 5.78 -8.38 -13.99
CA HIS A 183 4.40 -8.74 -13.67
C HIS A 183 3.99 -8.12 -12.36
N PRO A 184 2.77 -7.53 -12.26
CA PRO A 184 2.26 -6.95 -11.02
C PRO A 184 2.07 -8.03 -9.95
N SER A 185 2.38 -7.69 -8.70
CA SER A 185 2.17 -8.55 -7.53
C SER A 185 0.88 -8.19 -6.80
N SER A 186 0.44 -6.95 -6.93
CA SER A 186 -0.80 -6.44 -6.32
C SER A 186 -1.54 -5.47 -7.23
N GLU A 187 -2.82 -5.30 -6.92
CA GLU A 187 -3.71 -4.33 -7.57
C GLU A 187 -4.40 -3.49 -6.50
N VAL A 188 -4.63 -2.22 -6.80
CA VAL A 188 -5.44 -1.34 -5.95
C VAL A 188 -6.84 -1.27 -6.51
N CYS A 189 -7.73 -2.04 -5.91
CA CYS A 189 -9.16 -2.07 -6.21
C CYS A 189 -9.93 -1.04 -5.37
N ALA A 190 -11.25 -1.16 -5.29
CA ALA A 190 -12.08 -0.27 -4.50
C ALA A 190 -13.21 -1.02 -3.78
N VAL A 191 -13.50 -0.56 -2.55
CA VAL A 191 -14.69 -0.98 -1.78
C VAL A 191 -15.61 0.21 -1.54
N ALA A 192 -16.92 -0.01 -1.59
CA ALA A 192 -17.92 1.04 -1.44
C ALA A 192 -17.91 1.62 0.00
N LYS A 193 -17.92 2.96 0.13
CA LYS A 193 -18.07 3.66 1.43
C LYS A 193 -19.52 3.73 1.90
N LYS A 194 -20.47 3.59 0.99
CA LYS A 194 -21.91 3.64 1.23
C LYS A 194 -22.62 2.65 0.33
N ASP A 195 -23.91 2.42 0.59
CA ASP A 195 -24.73 1.67 -0.36
C ASP A 195 -24.87 2.46 -1.67
N LEU A 196 -24.61 1.78 -2.78
CA LEU A 196 -24.69 2.32 -4.11
C LEU A 196 -25.82 1.62 -4.90
N ARG A 197 -26.54 2.38 -5.72
CA ARG A 197 -27.70 1.90 -6.49
C ARG A 197 -27.40 1.88 -7.98
N PRO A 198 -28.06 1.01 -8.74
CA PRO A 198 -27.96 1.05 -10.19
C PRO A 198 -28.26 2.46 -10.74
N GLY A 199 -27.39 2.93 -11.62
CA GLY A 199 -27.46 4.29 -12.19
C GLY A 199 -26.60 5.33 -11.44
N ASP A 200 -26.15 5.06 -10.21
CA ASP A 200 -25.24 5.96 -9.52
C ASP A 200 -23.93 6.12 -10.32
N THR A 201 -23.42 7.34 -10.35
CA THR A 201 -22.10 7.63 -10.93
C THR A 201 -21.04 7.45 -9.85
N LEU A 202 -19.96 6.76 -10.20
CA LEU A 202 -18.79 6.66 -9.34
C LEU A 202 -17.95 7.94 -9.47
N ASP A 203 -17.55 8.44 -8.33
CA ASP A 203 -16.67 9.61 -8.19
C ASP A 203 -15.20 9.18 -8.19
N SER A 204 -14.34 9.89 -7.50
CA SER A 204 -12.90 9.68 -7.48
C SER A 204 -12.41 9.23 -6.09
N ILE A 205 -11.14 8.81 -6.01
CA ILE A 205 -10.46 8.51 -4.73
C ILE A 205 -10.53 9.75 -3.83
N GLY A 206 -10.82 9.53 -2.54
CA GLY A 206 -10.94 10.60 -1.55
C GLY A 206 -12.29 11.33 -1.56
N GLU A 207 -13.27 10.82 -2.29
CA GLU A 207 -14.63 11.36 -2.35
C GLU A 207 -15.63 10.48 -1.58
N TYR A 208 -16.86 10.29 -2.09
CA TYR A 208 -18.00 9.79 -1.34
C TYR A 208 -18.34 8.33 -1.61
N ALA A 209 -18.06 7.82 -2.82
CA ALA A 209 -18.59 6.53 -3.27
C ALA A 209 -17.76 5.36 -2.75
N TYR A 210 -16.43 5.46 -2.78
CA TYR A 210 -15.54 4.35 -2.49
C TYR A 210 -14.22 4.81 -1.86
N ARG A 211 -13.47 3.83 -1.34
CA ARG A 211 -12.06 3.97 -0.95
C ARG A 211 -11.22 2.88 -1.60
N ALA A 212 -9.93 3.13 -1.75
CA ALA A 212 -8.98 2.18 -2.31
C ALA A 212 -8.81 0.95 -1.41
N TRP A 213 -8.54 -0.21 -2.03
CA TRP A 213 -8.43 -1.50 -1.38
C TRP A 213 -7.41 -2.38 -2.09
N ILE A 214 -6.23 -2.57 -1.50
CA ILE A 214 -5.18 -3.40 -2.08
C ILE A 214 -5.56 -4.88 -2.00
N MET A 215 -5.26 -5.62 -3.05
CA MET A 215 -5.39 -7.08 -3.15
C MET A 215 -4.15 -7.65 -3.84
N THR A 216 -3.91 -8.95 -3.72
CA THR A 216 -2.97 -9.61 -4.63
C THR A 216 -3.48 -9.47 -6.07
N TYR A 217 -2.58 -9.43 -7.04
CA TYR A 217 -2.96 -9.27 -8.45
C TYR A 217 -3.89 -10.40 -8.91
N GLU A 218 -3.55 -11.66 -8.56
CA GLU A 218 -4.39 -12.83 -8.88
C GLU A 218 -5.75 -12.77 -8.18
N GLY A 219 -5.78 -12.35 -6.91
CA GLY A 219 -7.03 -12.20 -6.16
C GLY A 219 -7.96 -11.14 -6.74
N ALA A 220 -7.39 -10.01 -7.19
CA ALA A 220 -8.14 -8.96 -7.87
C ALA A 220 -8.70 -9.44 -9.22
N ALA A 221 -7.89 -10.15 -10.01
CA ALA A 221 -8.28 -10.73 -11.29
C ALA A 221 -9.40 -11.78 -11.11
N ALA A 222 -9.24 -12.70 -10.15
CA ALA A 222 -10.24 -13.71 -9.85
C ALA A 222 -11.59 -13.13 -9.40
N ALA A 223 -11.54 -12.03 -8.64
CA ALA A 223 -12.72 -11.28 -8.20
C ALA A 223 -13.30 -10.37 -9.30
N GLN A 224 -12.63 -10.24 -10.44
CA GLN A 224 -12.96 -9.25 -11.47
C GLN A 224 -13.06 -7.82 -10.90
N ALA A 225 -12.21 -7.49 -9.92
CA ALA A 225 -12.21 -6.20 -9.26
C ALA A 225 -11.77 -5.10 -10.22
N ILE A 226 -12.46 -3.96 -10.18
CA ILE A 226 -12.08 -2.80 -11.00
C ILE A 226 -10.95 -2.05 -10.26
N PRO A 227 -9.81 -1.78 -10.91
CA PRO A 227 -8.79 -0.89 -10.35
C PRO A 227 -9.38 0.48 -10.00
N CYS A 228 -9.10 0.97 -8.80
CA CYS A 228 -9.74 2.17 -8.27
C CYS A 228 -9.52 3.42 -9.15
N GLY A 229 -8.38 3.51 -9.83
CA GLY A 229 -8.08 4.61 -10.76
C GLY A 229 -8.90 4.62 -12.06
N LEU A 230 -9.68 3.57 -12.33
CA LEU A 230 -10.54 3.47 -13.53
C LEU A 230 -12.00 3.81 -13.25
N LEU A 231 -12.37 4.03 -11.98
CA LEU A 231 -13.78 4.14 -11.56
C LEU A 231 -14.42 5.50 -11.83
N GLU A 232 -13.61 6.55 -11.94
CA GLU A 232 -14.13 7.91 -12.15
C GLU A 232 -15.04 7.98 -13.39
N ASN A 233 -16.23 8.55 -13.24
CA ASN A 233 -17.33 8.60 -14.22
C ASN A 233 -17.93 7.23 -14.59
N GLY A 234 -17.49 6.15 -13.99
CA GLY A 234 -18.11 4.83 -14.13
C GLY A 234 -19.54 4.81 -13.58
N LYS A 235 -20.29 3.76 -13.94
CA LYS A 235 -21.69 3.61 -13.53
C LYS A 235 -21.91 2.32 -12.77
N VAL A 236 -22.67 2.40 -11.68
CA VAL A 236 -23.15 1.24 -10.95
C VAL A 236 -24.24 0.56 -11.78
N THR A 237 -24.11 -0.74 -12.00
CA THR A 237 -25.08 -1.54 -12.78
C THR A 237 -25.96 -2.44 -11.91
N LYS A 238 -25.44 -2.84 -10.73
CA LYS A 238 -26.17 -3.61 -9.71
C LYS A 238 -25.93 -2.99 -8.35
N SER A 239 -26.86 -3.14 -7.40
CA SER A 239 -26.71 -2.65 -6.04
C SER A 239 -25.43 -3.17 -5.41
N ILE A 240 -24.67 -2.29 -4.77
CA ILE A 240 -23.44 -2.58 -4.04
C ILE A 240 -23.65 -2.08 -2.60
N ARG A 241 -23.47 -2.96 -1.63
CA ARG A 241 -23.57 -2.58 -0.22
C ARG A 241 -22.27 -1.93 0.26
N LYS A 242 -22.38 -1.10 1.27
CA LYS A 242 -21.21 -0.57 1.97
C LYS A 242 -20.23 -1.69 2.35
N GLY A 243 -18.95 -1.50 2.02
CA GLY A 243 -17.88 -2.47 2.25
C GLY A 243 -17.72 -3.54 1.16
N GLU A 244 -18.65 -3.66 0.23
CA GLU A 244 -18.53 -4.60 -0.88
C GLU A 244 -17.54 -4.09 -1.95
N LEU A 245 -16.87 -5.05 -2.59
CA LEU A 245 -15.91 -4.82 -3.67
C LEU A 245 -16.63 -4.33 -4.94
N ILE A 246 -16.07 -3.31 -5.58
CA ILE A 246 -16.55 -2.83 -6.88
C ILE A 246 -15.86 -3.64 -7.97
N THR A 247 -16.68 -4.32 -8.78
CA THR A 247 -16.23 -5.29 -9.79
C THR A 247 -16.87 -5.02 -11.14
N TYR A 248 -16.34 -5.59 -12.21
CA TYR A 248 -16.94 -5.53 -13.54
C TYR A 248 -18.33 -6.18 -13.63
N SER A 249 -18.74 -6.98 -12.61
CA SER A 249 -20.08 -7.57 -12.55
C SER A 249 -21.14 -6.64 -11.98
N ASN A 250 -20.74 -5.57 -11.24
CA ASN A 250 -21.65 -4.64 -10.56
C ASN A 250 -21.46 -3.17 -10.93
N ALA A 251 -20.43 -2.86 -11.72
CA ALA A 251 -20.15 -1.50 -12.21
C ALA A 251 -19.50 -1.55 -13.60
N THR A 252 -19.54 -0.43 -14.30
CA THR A 252 -18.82 -0.21 -15.56
C THR A 252 -17.84 0.94 -15.40
N VAL A 253 -16.81 0.96 -16.23
CA VAL A 253 -15.85 2.07 -16.36
C VAL A 253 -16.21 2.96 -17.54
N ASP A 254 -15.73 4.21 -17.54
CA ASP A 254 -15.88 5.14 -18.66
C ASP A 254 -15.02 4.65 -19.85
N GLN A 255 -15.66 4.13 -20.89
CA GLN A 255 -14.98 3.57 -22.06
C GLN A 255 -14.27 4.65 -22.91
N ASP A 256 -14.64 5.90 -22.78
CA ASP A 256 -14.00 7.04 -23.48
C ASP A 256 -12.76 7.54 -22.72
N SER A 257 -12.52 7.02 -21.53
CA SER A 257 -11.37 7.39 -20.69
C SER A 257 -10.06 6.85 -21.27
N ARG A 258 -9.09 7.76 -21.44
CA ARG A 258 -7.75 7.41 -21.92
C ARG A 258 -7.02 6.42 -21.00
N ILE A 259 -7.23 6.51 -19.67
CA ILE A 259 -6.59 5.60 -18.72
C ILE A 259 -7.18 4.19 -18.83
N VAL A 260 -8.47 4.06 -19.10
CA VAL A 260 -9.12 2.76 -19.37
C VAL A 260 -8.53 2.11 -20.62
N ALA A 261 -8.34 2.87 -21.70
CA ALA A 261 -7.70 2.38 -22.92
C ALA A 261 -6.24 1.94 -22.68
N LEU A 262 -5.46 2.71 -21.89
CA LEU A 262 -4.10 2.36 -21.53
C LEU A 262 -4.04 1.10 -20.66
N ARG A 263 -4.95 0.95 -19.71
CA ARG A 263 -5.03 -0.26 -18.88
C ARG A 263 -5.36 -1.49 -19.72
N LYS A 264 -6.28 -1.42 -20.65
CA LYS A 264 -6.59 -2.51 -21.56
C LYS A 264 -5.33 -2.94 -22.33
N ARG A 265 -4.59 -1.97 -22.86
CA ARG A 265 -3.32 -2.26 -23.55
C ARG A 265 -2.30 -2.93 -22.63
N GLN A 266 -2.21 -2.51 -21.36
CA GLN A 266 -1.34 -3.15 -20.37
C GLN A 266 -1.76 -4.61 -20.12
N ASP A 267 -3.06 -4.86 -19.95
CA ASP A 267 -3.59 -6.20 -19.73
C ASP A 267 -3.31 -7.13 -20.95
N ASP A 268 -3.47 -6.61 -22.18
CA ASP A 268 -3.14 -7.33 -23.41
C ASP A 268 -1.64 -7.72 -23.47
N LEU A 269 -0.76 -6.79 -23.11
CA LEU A 269 0.69 -7.05 -23.05
C LEU A 269 1.06 -8.10 -21.99
N LEU A 270 0.44 -8.02 -20.80
CA LEU A 270 0.67 -8.98 -19.71
C LEU A 270 0.14 -10.39 -20.06
N ALA A 271 -0.92 -10.46 -20.85
CA ALA A 271 -1.47 -11.73 -21.37
C ALA A 271 -0.65 -12.34 -22.53
N GLY A 272 0.41 -11.66 -23.00
CA GLY A 272 1.20 -12.10 -24.15
C GLY A 272 0.51 -11.90 -25.50
N ASN A 273 -0.49 -11.03 -25.59
CA ASN A 273 -1.27 -10.72 -26.79
C ASN A 273 -0.85 -9.40 -27.45
N GLY A 274 0.31 -8.84 -27.07
CA GLY A 274 0.81 -7.56 -27.55
C GLY A 274 1.89 -7.67 -28.62
#